data_c31f7117be125259e741e4aca2916576
#
_entry.id   c31f7117be125259e741e4aca2916576
#
_cell.length_a   1.000
_cell.length_b   1.000
_cell.length_c   1.000
_cell.angle_alpha   90.00
_cell.angle_beta   90.00
_cell.angle_gamma   90.00
#
_symmetry.space_group_name_H-M   'P 1'
#
loop_
_entity.id
_entity.type
_entity.pdbx_description
1 polymer ?
#
loop_
_entity_poly.entity_id
_entity_poly.type
_entity_poly.pdbx_seq_one_letter_code
_entity_poly.pdbx_strand_id
1 'polypeptide(L)'
;QVRTLFGRVHQECERHGLLWPDCDCTGNHSAGKGLLAAKVKNIASIRPPDLIIQDEFHLISGPLGTMVGLYESAVDELSGWKFDGKTVKPKIVASTATVRKAQEQVNNVFMRRVSVFPPHGLDVEDNYFSVQRPIEERPGRRYLGVCSPGSSRPAMLIRVYTAFLTAAQALFNRFGESADPYMTMVGYFNSLRELGGMRRLAEDDVQTRSYRVQMSMVERPALAQRSVNNIRELTSRVSSQDIPKYLDHLEVKFKASLNADTGKFVTKWNEGDTRAIDVVLA
;
A
#
# COMPACT_ATOMS: atom_id res chain seq x y z
N GLN A 1 -9.84 -20.73 7.98
CA GLN A 1 -9.19 -19.86 8.98
C GLN A 1 -10.11 -19.52 10.16
N VAL A 2 -11.34 -19.02 9.93
CA VAL A 2 -12.28 -18.61 10.99
C VAL A 2 -12.50 -19.72 12.03
N ARG A 3 -12.82 -20.95 11.59
CA ARG A 3 -13.07 -22.07 12.50
C ARG A 3 -11.82 -22.43 13.33
N THR A 4 -10.64 -22.29 12.76
CA THR A 4 -9.36 -22.52 13.46
C THR A 4 -9.13 -21.47 14.53
N LEU A 5 -9.26 -20.19 14.16
CA LEU A 5 -9.02 -19.06 15.05
C LEU A 5 -9.94 -19.05 16.27
N PHE A 6 -11.18 -19.53 16.12
CA PHE A 6 -12.16 -19.53 17.21
C PHE A 6 -12.37 -20.91 17.85
N GLY A 7 -11.36 -21.79 17.75
CA GLY A 7 -11.37 -23.05 18.47
C GLY A 7 -12.42 -24.08 18.02
N ARG A 8 -12.82 -24.04 16.74
CA ARG A 8 -13.82 -24.95 16.17
C ARG A 8 -13.22 -26.17 15.45
N VAL A 9 -11.92 -26.42 15.62
CA VAL A 9 -11.21 -27.54 15.02
C VAL A 9 -10.63 -28.38 16.12
N HIS A 10 -10.94 -29.69 16.10
CA HIS A 10 -10.52 -30.64 17.09
C HIS A 10 -9.74 -31.83 16.50
N GLN A 11 -9.56 -31.88 15.20
CA GLN A 11 -8.87 -32.95 14.50
C GLN A 11 -7.96 -32.40 13.39
N GLU A 12 -6.84 -33.09 13.18
CA GLU A 12 -5.88 -32.84 12.11
C GLU A 12 -5.57 -34.15 11.39
N CYS A 13 -5.58 -34.12 10.08
CA CYS A 13 -5.12 -35.19 9.21
C CYS A 13 -3.72 -34.88 8.71
N GLU A 14 -2.78 -35.81 8.87
CA GLU A 14 -1.38 -35.61 8.40
C GLU A 14 -1.27 -35.36 6.91
N ARG A 15 -2.28 -35.74 6.11
CA ARG A 15 -2.32 -35.49 4.65
C ARG A 15 -3.07 -34.23 4.26
N HIS A 16 -4.18 -33.93 4.92
CA HIS A 16 -5.09 -32.86 4.53
C HIS A 16 -5.08 -31.64 5.48
N GLY A 17 -4.29 -31.72 6.56
CA GLY A 17 -4.24 -30.65 7.57
C GLY A 17 -5.48 -30.64 8.48
N LEU A 18 -5.87 -29.46 8.93
CA LEU A 18 -6.98 -29.27 9.87
C LEU A 18 -8.31 -29.71 9.27
N LEU A 19 -9.02 -30.60 9.99
CA LEU A 19 -10.31 -31.13 9.58
C LEU A 19 -11.46 -30.27 10.10
N TRP A 20 -12.40 -30.01 9.22
CA TRP A 20 -13.64 -29.33 9.51
C TRP A 20 -14.76 -30.35 9.64
N PRO A 21 -15.88 -30.03 10.33
CA PRO A 21 -17.03 -30.95 10.42
C PRO A 21 -17.55 -31.44 9.06
N ASP A 22 -17.36 -30.66 8.01
CA ASP A 22 -17.83 -30.95 6.65
C ASP A 22 -16.75 -31.56 5.75
N CYS A 23 -15.60 -31.97 6.30
CA CYS A 23 -14.56 -32.65 5.53
C CYS A 23 -14.92 -34.09 5.25
N ASP A 24 -14.65 -34.56 4.03
CA ASP A 24 -14.82 -35.99 3.65
C ASP A 24 -13.77 -36.90 4.31
N CYS A 25 -12.75 -36.33 4.96
CA CYS A 25 -11.70 -37.06 5.65
C CYS A 25 -12.18 -37.48 7.04
N THR A 26 -12.78 -38.66 7.13
CA THR A 26 -13.36 -39.20 8.39
C THR A 26 -12.47 -40.21 9.10
N GLY A 27 -11.29 -40.53 8.58
CA GLY A 27 -10.43 -41.55 9.15
C GLY A 27 -9.01 -41.56 8.60
N ASN A 28 -8.26 -42.60 9.03
CA ASN A 28 -6.90 -42.81 8.57
C ASN A 28 -6.85 -43.20 7.08
N HIS A 29 -5.79 -42.76 6.39
CA HIS A 29 -5.54 -43.09 5.00
C HIS A 29 -4.48 -44.17 4.88
N SER A 30 -4.76 -45.20 4.08
CA SER A 30 -3.78 -46.22 3.71
C SER A 30 -2.75 -45.64 2.70
N ALA A 31 -1.57 -46.22 2.70
CA ALA A 31 -0.57 -45.91 1.66
C ALA A 31 -1.07 -46.40 0.29
N GLY A 32 -0.84 -45.61 -0.75
CA GLY A 32 -1.23 -45.94 -2.12
C GLY A 32 -1.02 -44.79 -3.09
N LYS A 33 -0.93 -45.06 -4.37
CA LYS A 33 -0.74 -44.10 -5.44
C LYS A 33 0.44 -43.12 -5.20
N GLY A 34 1.55 -43.63 -4.63
CA GLY A 34 2.73 -42.82 -4.33
C GLY A 34 2.63 -41.95 -3.07
N LEU A 35 1.55 -42.06 -2.32
CA LEU A 35 1.36 -41.34 -1.06
C LEU A 35 1.57 -42.25 0.14
N LEU A 36 2.20 -41.74 1.19
CA LEU A 36 2.38 -42.44 2.47
C LEU A 36 1.05 -42.56 3.21
N ALA A 37 0.97 -43.57 4.11
CA ALA A 37 -0.16 -43.66 5.04
C ALA A 37 -0.23 -42.39 5.90
N ALA A 38 -1.44 -41.95 6.22
CA ALA A 38 -1.65 -40.74 7.03
C ALA A 38 -2.70 -41.02 8.11
N LYS A 39 -2.47 -40.51 9.31
CA LYS A 39 -3.35 -40.67 10.45
C LYS A 39 -4.14 -39.40 10.74
N VAL A 40 -5.33 -39.58 11.27
CA VAL A 40 -6.10 -38.49 11.85
C VAL A 40 -5.83 -38.47 13.35
N LYS A 41 -5.42 -37.31 13.87
CA LYS A 41 -5.13 -37.08 15.28
C LYS A 41 -6.13 -36.11 15.87
N ASN A 42 -6.52 -36.35 17.10
CA ASN A 42 -7.23 -35.35 17.87
C ASN A 42 -6.23 -34.27 18.32
N ILE A 43 -6.60 -33.02 18.15
CA ILE A 43 -5.82 -31.85 18.59
C ILE A 43 -6.61 -31.07 19.64
N ALA A 44 -5.89 -30.40 20.52
CA ALA A 44 -6.51 -29.46 21.43
C ALA A 44 -7.09 -28.28 20.63
N SER A 45 -8.29 -27.86 20.97
CA SER A 45 -8.91 -26.65 20.40
C SER A 45 -8.03 -25.46 20.70
N ILE A 46 -7.79 -24.65 19.66
CA ILE A 46 -7.06 -23.38 19.82
C ILE A 46 -7.97 -22.41 20.57
N ARG A 47 -7.46 -21.80 21.63
CA ARG A 47 -8.16 -20.76 22.35
C ARG A 47 -8.38 -19.53 21.45
N PRO A 48 -9.53 -18.86 21.52
CA PRO A 48 -9.74 -17.59 20.80
C PRO A 48 -8.66 -16.53 21.16
N PRO A 49 -8.42 -15.56 20.28
CA PRO A 49 -7.39 -14.55 20.51
C PRO A 49 -7.69 -13.69 21.75
N ASP A 50 -6.66 -13.36 22.52
CA ASP A 50 -6.76 -12.43 23.65
C ASP A 50 -6.64 -10.97 23.24
N LEU A 51 -6.09 -10.71 22.05
CA LEU A 51 -5.87 -9.38 21.51
C LEU A 51 -6.30 -9.38 20.04
N ILE A 52 -7.07 -8.38 19.68
CA ILE A 52 -7.43 -8.04 18.30
C ILE A 52 -6.81 -6.69 17.98
N ILE A 53 -5.96 -6.63 16.96
CA ILE A 53 -5.41 -5.39 16.42
C ILE A 53 -6.13 -5.11 15.12
N GLN A 54 -6.77 -3.96 15.03
CA GLN A 54 -7.58 -3.55 13.89
C GLN A 54 -7.03 -2.25 13.30
N ASP A 55 -6.61 -2.33 12.05
CA ASP A 55 -6.17 -1.15 11.32
C ASP A 55 -7.34 -0.56 10.51
N GLU A 56 -7.25 0.73 10.19
CA GLU A 56 -8.24 1.46 9.38
C GLU A 56 -9.68 1.39 9.95
N PHE A 57 -9.81 1.50 11.27
CA PHE A 57 -11.11 1.38 11.97
C PHE A 57 -12.19 2.35 11.43
N HIS A 58 -11.81 3.47 10.82
CA HIS A 58 -12.75 4.42 10.23
C HIS A 58 -13.60 3.85 9.08
N LEU A 59 -13.22 2.70 8.50
CA LEU A 59 -13.99 2.02 7.46
C LEU A 59 -15.37 1.55 7.96
N ILE A 60 -15.56 1.42 9.28
CA ILE A 60 -16.86 1.11 9.88
C ILE A 60 -17.89 2.20 9.58
N SER A 61 -17.48 3.46 9.48
CA SER A 61 -18.38 4.58 9.19
C SER A 61 -18.62 4.82 7.69
N GLY A 62 -18.03 4.02 6.80
CA GLY A 62 -18.15 4.14 5.37
C GLY A 62 -19.37 3.43 4.78
N PRO A 63 -19.47 3.37 3.43
CA PRO A 63 -20.58 2.71 2.72
C PRO A 63 -20.79 1.23 3.06
N LEU A 64 -19.73 0.57 3.54
CA LEU A 64 -19.77 -0.83 3.98
C LEU A 64 -20.01 -0.98 5.49
N GLY A 65 -20.32 0.11 6.19
CA GLY A 65 -20.38 0.16 7.66
C GLY A 65 -21.29 -0.89 8.28
N THR A 66 -22.47 -1.15 7.70
CA THR A 66 -23.38 -2.19 8.21
C THR A 66 -22.77 -3.59 8.11
N MET A 67 -22.13 -3.92 6.99
CA MET A 67 -21.50 -5.22 6.79
C MET A 67 -20.28 -5.39 7.73
N VAL A 68 -19.47 -4.36 7.85
CA VAL A 68 -18.31 -4.34 8.76
C VAL A 68 -18.77 -4.45 10.21
N GLY A 69 -19.79 -3.70 10.63
CA GLY A 69 -20.34 -3.77 11.98
C GLY A 69 -20.88 -5.17 12.33
N LEU A 70 -21.58 -5.83 11.41
CA LEU A 70 -22.02 -7.24 11.60
C LEU A 70 -20.86 -8.21 11.74
N TYR A 71 -19.82 -8.03 10.91
CA TYR A 71 -18.60 -8.84 10.97
C TYR A 71 -17.88 -8.66 12.31
N GLU A 72 -17.67 -7.43 12.74
CA GLU A 72 -17.02 -7.10 14.02
C GLU A 72 -17.80 -7.66 15.21
N SER A 73 -19.13 -7.54 15.20
CA SER A 73 -19.97 -8.10 16.26
C SER A 73 -19.87 -9.61 16.32
N ALA A 74 -19.82 -10.29 15.17
CA ALA A 74 -19.64 -11.74 15.10
C ALA A 74 -18.26 -12.16 15.61
N VAL A 75 -17.20 -11.43 15.24
CA VAL A 75 -15.83 -11.68 15.71
C VAL A 75 -15.74 -11.47 17.22
N ASP A 76 -16.32 -10.41 17.75
CA ASP A 76 -16.34 -10.11 19.18
C ASP A 76 -17.03 -11.22 19.99
N GLU A 77 -18.16 -11.74 19.50
CA GLU A 77 -18.90 -12.81 20.15
C GLU A 77 -18.15 -14.15 20.06
N LEU A 78 -17.61 -14.52 18.90
CA LEU A 78 -16.84 -15.73 18.69
C LEU A 78 -15.52 -15.74 19.48
N SER A 79 -14.97 -14.58 19.77
CA SER A 79 -13.74 -14.43 20.57
C SER A 79 -13.98 -14.51 22.08
N GLY A 80 -15.25 -14.56 22.51
CA GLY A 80 -15.60 -14.73 23.91
C GLY A 80 -15.32 -16.16 24.39
N TRP A 81 -14.74 -16.31 25.58
CA TRP A 81 -14.50 -17.58 26.21
C TRP A 81 -14.74 -17.51 27.72
N LYS A 82 -14.98 -18.66 28.34
CA LYS A 82 -15.25 -18.71 29.78
C LYS A 82 -13.98 -18.99 30.57
N PHE A 83 -13.73 -18.16 31.56
CA PHE A 83 -12.65 -18.32 32.52
C PHE A 83 -13.21 -18.04 33.92
N ASP A 84 -13.07 -19.01 34.84
CA ASP A 84 -13.56 -18.91 36.21
C ASP A 84 -15.04 -18.44 36.30
N GLY A 85 -15.88 -19.05 35.46
CA GLY A 85 -17.33 -18.75 35.39
C GLY A 85 -17.68 -17.40 34.74
N LYS A 86 -16.71 -16.58 34.39
CA LYS A 86 -16.91 -15.28 33.74
C LYS A 86 -16.61 -15.38 32.23
N THR A 87 -17.37 -14.64 31.44
CA THR A 87 -17.06 -14.45 30.01
C THR A 87 -15.96 -13.42 29.87
N VAL A 88 -14.84 -13.82 29.31
CA VAL A 88 -13.71 -12.97 28.97
C VAL A 88 -13.72 -12.73 27.46
N LYS A 89 -13.52 -11.49 27.05
CA LYS A 89 -13.42 -11.09 25.65
C LYS A 89 -12.05 -10.46 25.39
N PRO A 90 -11.55 -10.53 24.16
CA PRO A 90 -10.24 -10.00 23.82
C PRO A 90 -10.17 -8.48 24.01
N LYS A 91 -8.98 -7.97 24.26
CA LYS A 91 -8.71 -6.54 24.15
C LYS A 91 -8.67 -6.16 22.68
N ILE A 92 -9.31 -5.04 22.34
CA ILE A 92 -9.28 -4.49 20.98
C ILE A 92 -8.42 -3.24 21.00
N VAL A 93 -7.44 -3.19 20.12
CA VAL A 93 -6.61 -2.02 19.84
C VAL A 93 -6.83 -1.64 18.39
N ALA A 94 -7.39 -0.46 18.13
CA ALA A 94 -7.69 -0.01 16.79
C ALA A 94 -6.84 1.21 16.43
N SER A 95 -6.26 1.20 15.24
CA SER A 95 -5.67 2.39 14.64
C SER A 95 -6.64 2.98 13.62
N THR A 96 -6.69 4.29 13.54
CA THR A 96 -7.62 4.97 12.64
C THR A 96 -7.15 6.37 12.30
N ALA A 97 -7.53 6.85 11.12
CA ALA A 97 -7.54 8.27 10.82
C ALA A 97 -8.56 8.99 11.73
N THR A 98 -8.78 10.27 11.51
CA THR A 98 -9.72 11.07 12.32
C THR A 98 -11.14 10.50 12.26
N VAL A 99 -11.64 10.00 13.37
CA VAL A 99 -13.03 9.53 13.52
C VAL A 99 -13.82 10.55 14.33
N ARG A 100 -14.86 11.10 13.71
CA ARG A 100 -15.85 11.89 14.46
C ARG A 100 -16.69 10.93 15.30
N LYS A 101 -16.91 11.28 16.58
CA LYS A 101 -17.72 10.48 17.51
C LYS A 101 -17.23 9.03 17.71
N ALA A 102 -15.92 8.82 17.79
CA ALA A 102 -15.32 7.50 17.98
C ALA A 102 -15.93 6.73 19.17
N GLN A 103 -16.21 7.41 20.27
CA GLN A 103 -16.80 6.79 21.46
C GLN A 103 -18.21 6.24 21.19
N GLU A 104 -19.05 6.97 20.47
CA GLU A 104 -20.40 6.55 20.10
C GLU A 104 -20.36 5.34 19.16
N GLN A 105 -19.48 5.39 18.15
CA GLN A 105 -19.32 4.31 17.16
C GLN A 105 -18.81 3.02 17.82
N VAL A 106 -17.78 3.10 18.66
CA VAL A 106 -17.24 1.95 19.36
C VAL A 106 -18.26 1.36 20.33
N ASN A 107 -19.00 2.20 21.04
CA ASN A 107 -20.03 1.73 21.96
C ASN A 107 -21.18 1.01 21.21
N ASN A 108 -21.57 1.51 20.05
CA ASN A 108 -22.64 0.92 19.24
C ASN A 108 -22.25 -0.45 18.65
N VAL A 109 -20.99 -0.67 18.35
CA VAL A 109 -20.52 -1.94 17.75
C VAL A 109 -20.12 -2.95 18.82
N PHE A 110 -19.35 -2.54 19.81
CA PHE A 110 -18.73 -3.46 20.77
C PHE A 110 -19.35 -3.40 22.16
N MET A 111 -20.23 -2.45 22.43
CA MET A 111 -20.79 -2.17 23.77
C MET A 111 -19.69 -1.97 24.84
N ARG A 112 -18.57 -1.37 24.47
CA ARG A 112 -17.38 -1.17 25.29
C ARG A 112 -17.04 0.31 25.42
N ARG A 113 -16.34 0.65 26.52
CA ARG A 113 -15.72 1.97 26.65
C ARG A 113 -14.47 2.02 25.77
N VAL A 114 -14.24 3.18 25.18
CA VAL A 114 -13.03 3.47 24.40
C VAL A 114 -12.15 4.45 25.19
N SER A 115 -10.85 4.20 25.13
CA SER A 115 -9.82 5.16 25.54
C SER A 115 -9.03 5.53 24.30
N VAL A 116 -8.95 6.83 24.02
CA VAL A 116 -8.19 7.35 22.87
C VAL A 116 -6.74 7.56 23.31
N PHE A 117 -5.82 7.07 22.53
CA PHE A 117 -4.38 7.26 22.75
C PHE A 117 -3.71 7.67 21.42
N PRO A 118 -2.79 8.62 21.43
CA PRO A 118 -2.38 9.43 22.58
C PRO A 118 -3.49 10.41 23.04
N PRO A 119 -3.47 10.85 24.30
CA PRO A 119 -4.33 11.95 24.73
C PRO A 119 -3.99 13.22 23.94
N HIS A 120 -4.94 14.14 23.82
CA HIS A 120 -4.70 15.42 23.16
C HIS A 120 -3.54 16.15 23.82
N GLY A 121 -2.58 16.60 23.03
CA GLY A 121 -1.51 17.48 23.45
C GLY A 121 -2.02 18.90 23.74
N LEU A 122 -1.24 19.67 24.46
CA LEU A 122 -1.49 21.11 24.67
C LEU A 122 -1.10 21.91 23.43
N ASP A 123 -0.15 21.40 22.65
CA ASP A 123 0.37 22.01 21.45
C ASP A 123 0.10 21.10 20.23
N VAL A 124 -0.30 21.69 19.12
CA VAL A 124 -0.56 20.97 17.86
C VAL A 124 0.75 20.45 17.23
N GLU A 125 1.83 21.16 17.48
CA GLU A 125 3.14 20.87 16.88
C GLU A 125 3.95 19.82 17.68
N ASP A 126 3.54 19.56 18.92
CA ASP A 126 4.18 18.58 19.81
C ASP A 126 3.16 17.57 20.32
N ASN A 127 3.30 16.32 19.93
CA ASN A 127 2.45 15.24 20.40
C ASN A 127 3.31 14.04 20.85
N TYR A 128 2.67 13.06 21.47
CA TYR A 128 3.36 11.90 22.04
C TYR A 128 4.30 11.16 21.06
N PHE A 129 3.97 11.12 19.76
CA PHE A 129 4.73 10.36 18.79
C PHE A 129 5.67 11.22 17.93
N SER A 130 5.43 12.52 17.84
CA SER A 130 6.17 13.37 16.90
C SER A 130 6.18 14.83 17.35
N VAL A 131 7.26 15.48 17.01
CA VAL A 131 7.44 16.92 17.13
C VAL A 131 7.65 17.49 15.75
N GLN A 132 6.97 18.58 15.43
CA GLN A 132 7.15 19.27 14.16
C GLN A 132 8.52 19.97 14.15
N ARG A 133 9.34 19.67 13.15
CA ARG A 133 10.62 20.36 12.98
C ARG A 133 10.41 21.75 12.38
N PRO A 134 11.18 22.75 12.78
CA PRO A 134 11.20 24.06 12.13
C PRO A 134 11.52 23.93 10.64
N ILE A 135 10.90 24.78 9.82
CA ILE A 135 11.08 24.77 8.35
C ILE A 135 12.53 25.08 7.98
N GLU A 136 13.22 25.88 8.80
CA GLU A 136 14.62 26.27 8.65
C GLU A 136 15.58 25.07 8.78
N GLU A 137 15.24 24.10 9.65
CA GLU A 137 16.03 22.89 9.82
C GLU A 137 15.76 21.87 8.72
N ARG A 138 14.50 21.74 8.32
CA ARG A 138 14.10 20.80 7.28
C ARG A 138 12.88 21.32 6.52
N PRO A 139 13.03 21.63 5.22
CA PRO A 139 11.91 22.07 4.40
C PRO A 139 10.80 21.02 4.38
N GLY A 140 9.58 21.47 4.54
CA GLY A 140 8.39 20.65 4.51
C GLY A 140 8.01 20.13 3.13
N ARG A 141 7.02 19.27 3.09
CA ARG A 141 6.43 18.80 1.84
C ARG A 141 5.69 19.95 1.15
N ARG A 142 5.99 20.16 -0.13
CA ARG A 142 5.33 21.19 -0.93
C ARG A 142 4.11 20.62 -1.66
N TYR A 143 2.97 21.22 -1.46
CA TYR A 143 1.73 20.93 -2.17
C TYR A 143 1.51 22.01 -3.24
N LEU A 144 1.35 21.59 -4.49
CA LEU A 144 1.14 22.49 -5.63
C LEU A 144 -0.20 22.16 -6.29
N GLY A 145 -1.13 23.10 -6.24
CA GLY A 145 -2.39 23.05 -7.00
C GLY A 145 -2.17 23.52 -8.42
N VAL A 146 -2.51 22.69 -9.41
CA VAL A 146 -2.44 23.08 -10.83
C VAL A 146 -3.85 23.20 -11.38
N CYS A 147 -4.23 24.43 -11.74
CA CYS A 147 -5.51 24.73 -12.38
C CYS A 147 -5.25 25.27 -13.79
N SER A 148 -5.96 24.74 -14.78
CA SER A 148 -5.81 25.15 -16.17
C SER A 148 -7.19 25.35 -16.81
N PRO A 149 -7.87 26.48 -16.55
CA PRO A 149 -9.13 26.78 -17.19
C PRO A 149 -8.96 26.82 -18.73
N GLY A 150 -9.89 26.22 -19.44
CA GLY A 150 -9.84 26.15 -20.91
C GLY A 150 -8.99 25.04 -21.50
N SER A 151 -8.31 24.23 -20.69
CA SER A 151 -7.60 23.01 -21.15
C SER A 151 -8.32 21.76 -20.69
N SER A 152 -8.30 20.71 -21.53
CA SER A 152 -8.83 19.41 -21.10
C SER A 152 -7.94 18.80 -20.01
N ARG A 153 -8.54 18.03 -19.10
CA ARG A 153 -7.80 17.32 -18.04
C ARG A 153 -6.66 16.45 -18.59
N PRO A 154 -6.85 15.64 -19.66
CA PRO A 154 -5.76 14.89 -20.27
C PRO A 154 -4.61 15.77 -20.75
N ALA A 155 -4.90 16.87 -21.45
CA ALA A 155 -3.87 17.78 -21.95
C ALA A 155 -3.05 18.42 -20.81
N MET A 156 -3.71 18.74 -19.69
CA MET A 156 -3.02 19.25 -18.50
C MET A 156 -2.14 18.17 -17.88
N LEU A 157 -2.65 16.95 -17.68
CA LEU A 157 -1.90 15.84 -17.10
C LEU A 157 -0.65 15.53 -17.92
N ILE A 158 -0.73 15.46 -19.25
CA ILE A 158 0.42 15.25 -20.11
C ILE A 158 1.49 16.32 -19.85
N ARG A 159 1.11 17.59 -19.75
CA ARG A 159 2.05 18.70 -19.50
C ARG A 159 2.70 18.60 -18.12
N VAL A 160 1.90 18.28 -17.09
CA VAL A 160 2.40 18.11 -15.71
C VAL A 160 3.39 16.98 -15.62
N TYR A 161 3.05 15.82 -16.14
CA TYR A 161 3.94 14.65 -16.15
C TYR A 161 5.23 14.93 -16.92
N THR A 162 5.12 15.51 -18.13
CA THR A 162 6.30 15.87 -18.91
C THR A 162 7.18 16.85 -18.13
N ALA A 163 6.61 17.89 -17.51
CA ALA A 163 7.38 18.88 -16.77
C ALA A 163 8.12 18.27 -15.58
N PHE A 164 7.45 17.47 -14.76
CA PHE A 164 8.08 16.83 -13.60
C PHE A 164 9.17 15.85 -14.00
N LEU A 165 8.91 14.96 -14.95
CA LEU A 165 9.88 13.95 -15.40
C LEU A 165 11.13 14.60 -16.03
N THR A 166 10.95 15.62 -16.86
CA THR A 166 12.07 16.30 -17.51
C THR A 166 12.84 17.23 -16.58
N ALA A 167 12.17 17.83 -15.58
CA ALA A 167 12.83 18.56 -14.51
C ALA A 167 13.64 17.63 -13.60
N ALA A 168 13.09 16.47 -13.24
CA ALA A 168 13.84 15.45 -12.47
C ALA A 168 15.09 15.02 -13.24
N GLN A 169 15.00 14.81 -14.56
CA GLN A 169 16.16 14.49 -15.38
C GLN A 169 17.22 15.61 -15.37
N ALA A 170 16.78 16.87 -15.40
CA ALA A 170 17.73 18.00 -15.31
C ALA A 170 18.45 18.03 -13.96
N LEU A 171 17.76 17.72 -12.87
CA LEU A 171 18.37 17.55 -11.55
C LEU A 171 19.36 16.39 -11.54
N PHE A 172 18.96 15.24 -12.08
CA PHE A 172 19.82 14.05 -12.16
C PHE A 172 21.07 14.31 -12.99
N ASN A 173 20.96 15.01 -14.11
CA ASN A 173 22.12 15.40 -14.94
C ASN A 173 23.11 16.30 -14.19
N ARG A 174 22.65 17.03 -13.18
CA ARG A 174 23.48 17.94 -12.38
C ARG A 174 24.03 17.28 -11.11
N PHE A 175 23.22 16.48 -10.43
CA PHE A 175 23.52 15.98 -9.09
C PHE A 175 23.68 14.46 -8.99
N GLY A 176 23.51 13.74 -10.11
CA GLY A 176 23.64 12.29 -10.14
C GLY A 176 22.65 11.57 -9.22
N GLU A 177 23.11 10.56 -8.54
CA GLU A 177 22.27 9.69 -7.68
C GLU A 177 21.61 10.42 -6.51
N SER A 178 22.12 11.58 -6.11
CA SER A 178 21.45 12.42 -5.09
C SER A 178 20.07 12.92 -5.54
N ALA A 179 19.79 12.93 -6.84
CA ALA A 179 18.51 13.30 -7.39
C ALA A 179 17.55 12.09 -7.59
N ASP A 180 17.99 10.88 -7.27
CA ASP A 180 17.19 9.65 -7.40
C ASP A 180 15.78 9.75 -6.78
N PRO A 181 15.56 10.34 -5.58
CA PRO A 181 14.23 10.46 -4.98
C PRO A 181 13.21 11.23 -5.85
N TYR A 182 13.66 11.98 -6.83
CA TYR A 182 12.81 12.75 -7.76
C TYR A 182 12.60 12.05 -9.11
N MET A 183 13.29 10.94 -9.34
CA MET A 183 13.30 10.29 -10.64
C MET A 183 12.06 9.43 -10.91
N THR A 184 11.42 8.90 -9.90
CA THR A 184 10.17 8.14 -10.03
C THR A 184 8.98 9.04 -9.76
N MET A 185 8.06 9.12 -10.70
CA MET A 185 6.81 9.85 -10.54
C MET A 185 5.67 8.90 -10.19
N VAL A 186 4.92 9.22 -9.13
CA VAL A 186 3.73 8.46 -8.73
C VAL A 186 2.48 9.28 -9.01
N GLY A 187 1.57 8.70 -9.77
CA GLY A 187 0.26 9.29 -10.06
C GLY A 187 -0.87 8.51 -9.38
N TYR A 188 -1.65 9.19 -8.55
CA TYR A 188 -2.83 8.61 -7.90
C TYR A 188 -4.10 9.00 -8.63
N PHE A 189 -4.99 8.03 -8.82
CA PHE A 189 -6.26 8.20 -9.51
C PHE A 189 -7.44 7.71 -8.70
N ASN A 190 -8.57 8.41 -8.81
CA ASN A 190 -9.79 8.05 -8.09
C ASN A 190 -10.53 6.84 -8.70
N SER A 191 -10.15 6.42 -9.90
CA SER A 191 -10.78 5.29 -10.57
C SER A 191 -9.83 4.59 -11.53
N LEU A 192 -10.03 3.28 -11.69
CA LEU A 192 -9.30 2.45 -12.67
C LEU A 192 -9.51 2.91 -14.11
N ARG A 193 -10.63 3.56 -14.41
CA ARG A 193 -10.92 4.11 -15.75
C ARG A 193 -10.02 5.32 -16.04
N GLU A 194 -9.87 6.23 -15.08
CA GLU A 194 -8.98 7.38 -15.22
C GLU A 194 -7.52 6.95 -15.30
N LEU A 195 -7.14 5.99 -14.47
CA LEU A 195 -5.79 5.41 -14.48
C LEU A 195 -5.47 4.77 -15.83
N GLY A 196 -6.35 3.94 -16.39
CA GLY A 196 -6.15 3.32 -17.69
C GLY A 196 -6.03 4.35 -18.83
N GLY A 197 -6.81 5.43 -18.77
CA GLY A 197 -6.67 6.57 -19.68
C GLY A 197 -5.30 7.24 -19.55
N MET A 198 -4.84 7.48 -18.32
CA MET A 198 -3.52 8.09 -18.08
C MET A 198 -2.37 7.18 -18.49
N ARG A 199 -2.49 5.87 -18.29
CA ARG A 199 -1.46 4.92 -18.73
C ARG A 199 -1.18 5.06 -20.22
N ARG A 200 -2.22 5.08 -21.04
CA ARG A 200 -2.08 5.28 -22.48
C ARG A 200 -1.41 6.62 -22.80
N LEU A 201 -1.84 7.71 -22.15
CA LEU A 201 -1.23 9.03 -22.34
C LEU A 201 0.25 9.05 -21.90
N ALA A 202 0.61 8.28 -20.88
CA ALA A 202 1.99 8.19 -20.40
C ALA A 202 2.87 7.43 -21.40
N GLU A 203 2.38 6.33 -21.97
CA GLU A 203 3.10 5.50 -22.95
C GLU A 203 3.27 6.21 -24.29
N ASP A 204 2.30 7.02 -24.73
CA ASP A 204 2.32 7.70 -26.02
C ASP A 204 2.83 9.16 -25.91
N ASP A 205 1.99 10.02 -25.31
CA ASP A 205 2.20 11.47 -25.33
C ASP A 205 3.32 11.92 -24.39
N VAL A 206 3.32 11.44 -23.14
CA VAL A 206 4.31 11.87 -22.13
C VAL A 206 5.69 11.40 -22.54
N GLN A 207 5.83 10.15 -22.96
CA GLN A 207 7.08 9.58 -23.44
C GLN A 207 7.64 10.41 -24.60
N THR A 208 6.84 10.64 -25.65
CA THR A 208 7.24 11.40 -26.84
C THR A 208 7.62 12.84 -26.48
N ARG A 209 6.84 13.51 -25.65
CA ARG A 209 7.11 14.91 -25.26
C ARG A 209 8.32 15.04 -24.34
N SER A 210 8.52 14.11 -23.44
CA SER A 210 9.68 14.09 -22.55
C SER A 210 10.98 13.86 -23.34
N TYR A 211 10.93 12.98 -24.33
CA TYR A 211 12.06 12.75 -25.23
C TYR A 211 12.37 13.98 -26.11
N ARG A 212 11.33 14.70 -26.59
CA ARG A 212 11.47 15.83 -27.51
C ARG A 212 11.47 17.20 -26.79
N VAL A 213 11.62 17.26 -25.49
CA VAL A 213 11.47 18.51 -24.73
C VAL A 213 12.46 19.61 -25.19
N GLN A 214 13.65 19.22 -25.64
CA GLN A 214 14.68 20.14 -26.14
C GLN A 214 14.45 20.58 -27.59
N MET A 215 13.57 19.89 -28.33
CA MET A 215 13.21 20.27 -29.70
C MET A 215 12.12 21.34 -29.76
N SER A 216 11.66 21.83 -28.60
CA SER A 216 10.68 22.93 -28.52
C SER A 216 11.29 24.21 -28.98
N MET A 217 10.53 25.01 -29.75
CA MET A 217 10.94 26.38 -30.14
C MET A 217 11.12 27.33 -28.95
N VAL A 218 10.56 26.97 -27.79
CA VAL A 218 10.71 27.71 -26.54
C VAL A 218 11.83 27.10 -25.74
N GLU A 219 12.88 27.87 -25.49
CA GLU A 219 13.96 27.43 -24.60
C GLU A 219 13.43 27.15 -23.19
N ARG A 220 13.76 25.98 -22.67
CA ARG A 220 13.38 25.55 -21.33
C ARG A 220 14.61 25.01 -20.59
N PRO A 221 15.50 25.89 -20.13
CA PRO A 221 16.81 25.51 -19.55
C PRO A 221 16.71 24.65 -18.30
N ALA A 222 15.57 24.69 -17.61
CA ALA A 222 15.31 23.87 -16.43
C ALA A 222 14.84 22.44 -16.75
N LEU A 223 14.67 22.10 -18.02
CA LEU A 223 14.17 20.77 -18.43
C LEU A 223 15.24 20.05 -19.26
N ALA A 224 15.36 18.75 -19.05
CA ALA A 224 16.27 17.90 -19.81
C ALA A 224 15.50 16.78 -20.50
N GLN A 225 16.00 16.36 -21.66
CA GLN A 225 15.46 15.20 -22.39
C GLN A 225 15.46 13.98 -21.50
N ARG A 226 14.33 13.27 -21.46
CA ARG A 226 14.17 12.04 -20.70
C ARG A 226 13.47 10.96 -21.54
N SER A 227 14.04 9.77 -21.51
CA SER A 227 13.42 8.54 -22.01
C SER A 227 12.59 7.93 -20.89
N VAL A 228 11.29 7.81 -21.10
CA VAL A 228 10.34 7.24 -20.11
C VAL A 228 9.90 5.87 -20.66
N ASN A 229 10.49 4.79 -20.16
CA ASN A 229 10.29 3.46 -20.73
C ASN A 229 9.67 2.46 -19.75
N ASN A 230 9.77 2.71 -18.46
CA ASN A 230 9.31 1.78 -17.43
C ASN A 230 8.13 2.39 -16.67
N ILE A 231 6.91 2.13 -17.18
CA ILE A 231 5.66 2.57 -16.60
C ILE A 231 4.96 1.37 -15.97
N ARG A 232 4.61 1.47 -14.69
CA ARG A 232 3.97 0.39 -13.93
C ARG A 232 2.64 0.82 -13.35
N GLU A 233 1.74 -0.13 -13.25
CA GLU A 233 0.44 0.03 -12.60
C GLU A 233 0.47 -0.71 -11.26
N LEU A 234 0.06 -0.04 -10.18
CA LEU A 234 -0.08 -0.62 -8.85
C LEU A 234 -1.50 -0.41 -8.37
N THR A 235 -2.37 -1.36 -8.69
CA THR A 235 -3.81 -1.30 -8.40
C THR A 235 -4.30 -2.61 -7.81
N SER A 236 -5.57 -2.65 -7.42
CA SER A 236 -6.25 -3.87 -6.97
C SER A 236 -6.27 -5.02 -7.98
N ARG A 237 -5.87 -4.77 -9.24
CA ARG A 237 -5.71 -5.81 -10.27
C ARG A 237 -4.42 -6.60 -10.13
N VAL A 238 -3.43 -6.05 -9.41
CA VAL A 238 -2.18 -6.74 -9.13
C VAL A 238 -2.44 -7.83 -8.10
N SER A 239 -1.98 -9.06 -8.38
CA SER A 239 -2.07 -10.14 -7.41
C SER A 239 -1.33 -9.79 -6.13
N SER A 240 -1.92 -10.11 -4.98
CA SER A 240 -1.28 -9.90 -3.68
C SER A 240 0.07 -10.62 -3.55
N GLN A 241 0.29 -11.70 -4.32
CA GLN A 241 1.58 -12.40 -4.38
C GLN A 241 2.65 -11.63 -5.15
N ASP A 242 2.26 -10.72 -6.05
CA ASP A 242 3.19 -9.94 -6.85
C ASP A 242 3.50 -8.56 -6.24
N ILE A 243 2.69 -8.08 -5.29
CA ILE A 243 2.91 -6.81 -4.60
C ILE A 243 4.33 -6.70 -4.02
N PRO A 244 4.87 -7.72 -3.28
CA PRO A 244 6.24 -7.64 -2.77
C PRO A 244 7.28 -7.42 -3.87
N LYS A 245 7.17 -8.12 -5.00
CA LYS A 245 8.07 -7.95 -6.15
C LYS A 245 8.00 -6.54 -6.76
N TYR A 246 6.81 -5.94 -6.75
CA TYR A 246 6.64 -4.56 -7.20
C TYR A 246 7.30 -3.58 -6.24
N LEU A 247 7.18 -3.81 -4.94
CA LEU A 247 7.83 -2.98 -3.91
C LEU A 247 9.36 -3.08 -4.03
N ASP A 248 9.90 -4.30 -4.14
CA ASP A 248 11.33 -4.53 -4.37
C ASP A 248 11.80 -3.79 -5.64
N HIS A 249 10.98 -3.77 -6.69
CA HIS A 249 11.31 -3.07 -7.94
C HIS A 249 11.29 -1.55 -7.77
N LEU A 250 10.44 -1.01 -6.89
CA LEU A 250 10.41 0.42 -6.58
C LEU A 250 11.64 0.89 -5.79
N GLU A 251 12.33 -0.02 -5.09
CA GLU A 251 13.58 0.28 -4.39
C GLU A 251 14.79 0.36 -5.33
N VAL A 252 14.66 -0.06 -6.58
CA VAL A 252 15.73 0.01 -7.57
C VAL A 252 16.02 1.47 -7.93
N LYS A 253 17.21 1.93 -7.57
CA LYS A 253 17.67 3.31 -7.78
C LYS A 253 18.16 3.55 -9.20
N PHE A 254 18.04 4.78 -9.67
CA PHE A 254 18.68 5.23 -10.89
C PHE A 254 20.19 5.36 -10.66
N LYS A 255 20.98 4.58 -11.41
CA LYS A 255 22.42 4.62 -11.37
C LYS A 255 22.96 5.73 -12.26
N ALA A 256 23.95 6.48 -11.80
CA ALA A 256 24.59 7.56 -12.51
C ALA A 256 25.98 7.19 -13.03
N SER A 257 26.31 7.69 -14.21
CA SER A 257 27.68 7.73 -14.73
C SER A 257 28.00 9.14 -15.18
N LEU A 258 29.18 9.65 -14.83
CA LEU A 258 29.64 10.94 -15.28
C LEU A 258 30.09 10.83 -16.75
N ASN A 259 29.50 11.64 -17.61
CA ASN A 259 29.97 11.82 -18.98
C ASN A 259 31.12 12.83 -18.98
N ALA A 260 32.32 12.36 -19.32
CA ALA A 260 33.54 13.17 -19.28
C ALA A 260 33.50 14.36 -20.27
N ASP A 261 32.83 14.21 -21.41
CA ASP A 261 32.80 15.25 -22.45
C ASP A 261 31.88 16.42 -22.08
N THR A 262 30.77 16.13 -21.41
CA THR A 262 29.76 17.14 -21.08
C THR A 262 29.78 17.56 -19.63
N GLY A 263 30.51 16.86 -18.75
CA GLY A 263 30.51 17.08 -17.30
C GLY A 263 29.15 16.81 -16.63
N LYS A 264 28.22 16.15 -17.31
CA LYS A 264 26.89 15.84 -16.80
C LYS A 264 26.76 14.37 -16.40
N PHE A 265 25.94 14.10 -15.40
CA PHE A 265 25.56 12.73 -15.09
C PHE A 265 24.52 12.23 -16.12
N VAL A 266 24.67 10.97 -16.50
CA VAL A 266 23.72 10.24 -17.34
C VAL A 266 23.29 8.96 -16.63
N THR A 267 22.08 8.51 -16.90
CA THR A 267 21.63 7.22 -16.38
C THR A 267 22.40 6.08 -17.03
N LYS A 268 22.89 5.15 -16.20
CA LYS A 268 23.66 3.99 -16.68
C LYS A 268 22.95 2.70 -16.26
N TRP A 269 22.76 1.81 -17.21
CA TRP A 269 22.25 0.46 -16.99
C TRP A 269 23.20 -0.53 -17.67
N ASN A 270 23.56 -1.61 -16.96
CA ASN A 270 24.30 -2.71 -17.57
C ASN A 270 23.29 -3.68 -18.19
N GLU A 271 23.78 -4.54 -19.08
CA GLU A 271 22.98 -5.63 -19.63
C GLU A 271 22.55 -6.58 -18.50
N GLY A 272 21.26 -6.90 -18.44
CA GLY A 272 20.68 -7.71 -17.36
C GLY A 272 20.26 -6.95 -16.09
N ASP A 273 20.60 -5.65 -15.94
CA ASP A 273 20.16 -4.86 -14.80
C ASP A 273 18.62 -4.66 -14.82
N THR A 274 18.01 -4.83 -13.65
CA THR A 274 16.63 -4.37 -13.44
C THR A 274 16.62 -2.84 -13.47
N ARG A 275 15.89 -2.26 -14.41
CA ARG A 275 15.79 -0.80 -14.56
C ARG A 275 14.81 -0.22 -13.56
N ALA A 276 15.15 0.91 -12.95
CA ALA A 276 14.25 1.65 -12.09
C ALA A 276 12.95 2.05 -12.81
N ILE A 277 11.90 2.28 -12.06
CA ILE A 277 10.59 2.65 -12.57
C ILE A 277 10.52 4.16 -12.79
N ASP A 278 10.13 4.59 -13.99
CA ASP A 278 9.95 6.00 -14.32
C ASP A 278 8.62 6.55 -13.79
N VAL A 279 7.54 5.79 -13.95
CA VAL A 279 6.19 6.20 -13.57
C VAL A 279 5.43 5.04 -12.94
N VAL A 280 4.82 5.30 -11.80
CA VAL A 280 3.85 4.42 -11.14
C VAL A 280 2.47 5.06 -11.21
N LEU A 281 1.47 4.31 -11.64
CA LEU A 281 0.08 4.71 -11.68
C LEU A 281 -0.69 3.85 -10.65
N ALA A 282 -1.27 4.51 -9.61
CA ALA A 282 -1.92 3.87 -8.48
C ALA A 282 -3.36 4.39 -8.26
#